data_f5f346f1dc25cb39512f0d9269b9cfda
#
_entry.id   f5f346f1dc25cb39512f0d9269b9cfda
#
_cell.length_a   1.000
_cell.length_b   1.000
_cell.length_c   1.000
_cell.angle_alpha   90.00
_cell.angle_beta   90.00
_cell.angle_gamma   90.00
#
_symmetry.space_group_name_H-M   'P 1'
#
loop_
_entity.id
_entity.type
_entity.pdbx_description
1 polymer ?
#
loop_
_entity_poly.entity_id
_entity_poly.type
_entity_poly.pdbx_seq_one_letter_code
_entity_poly.pdbx_strand_id
1 'polypeptide(L)'
;MNQKSDLKVVIVDDSDFSRSIIRKMLTEEGIEIVGEASSAETALTVIKEKKPNIVITDIVMPEISGIELTEKINQNFNDISVIVISSLSQEHVVLEAIGAGASDFIAKPIQKQQLIDSLEKIISNK
;
A
#
# COMPACT_ATOMS: atom_id res chain seq x y z
N MET A 1 1.34 -9.45 14.15
CA MET A 1 1.69 -10.03 12.83
C MET A 1 3.06 -10.66 12.90
N ASN A 2 3.15 -11.96 12.68
CA ASN A 2 4.42 -12.67 12.77
C ASN A 2 4.86 -13.29 11.46
N GLN A 3 3.96 -13.42 10.49
CA GLN A 3 4.26 -14.11 9.24
C GLN A 3 3.35 -13.62 8.12
N LYS A 4 3.71 -13.99 6.90
CA LYS A 4 2.99 -13.56 5.68
C LYS A 4 1.51 -13.94 5.69
N SER A 5 1.16 -15.07 6.30
CA SER A 5 -0.24 -15.50 6.38
C SER A 5 -1.11 -14.59 7.24
N ASP A 6 -0.49 -13.74 8.06
CA ASP A 6 -1.22 -12.77 8.88
C ASP A 6 -1.54 -11.48 8.13
N LEU A 7 -0.94 -11.28 6.95
CA LEU A 7 -1.14 -10.07 6.17
C LEU A 7 -2.46 -10.09 5.43
N LYS A 8 -3.18 -8.97 5.50
CA LYS A 8 -4.42 -8.74 4.76
C LYS A 8 -4.27 -7.42 4.03
N VAL A 9 -4.16 -7.50 2.72
CA VAL A 9 -3.71 -6.38 1.90
C VAL A 9 -4.85 -5.80 1.09
N VAL A 10 -4.92 -4.46 1.04
CA VAL A 10 -5.72 -3.72 0.08
C VAL A 10 -4.77 -3.03 -0.89
N ILE A 11 -5.02 -3.18 -2.18
CA ILE A 11 -4.22 -2.56 -3.24
C ILE A 11 -5.00 -1.38 -3.83
N VAL A 12 -4.36 -0.22 -3.90
CA VAL A 12 -4.97 1.01 -4.42
C VAL A 12 -4.13 1.56 -5.56
N ASP A 13 -4.67 1.56 -6.77
CA ASP A 13 -4.00 2.09 -7.96
C ASP A 13 -5.08 2.29 -9.02
N ASP A 14 -5.07 3.42 -9.72
CA ASP A 14 -6.06 3.68 -10.76
C ASP A 14 -5.79 2.90 -12.04
N SER A 15 -4.62 2.28 -12.16
CA SER A 15 -4.27 1.44 -13.30
C SER A 15 -4.60 -0.02 -13.02
N ASP A 16 -5.48 -0.61 -13.80
CA ASP A 16 -5.82 -2.03 -13.70
C ASP A 16 -4.59 -2.90 -13.90
N PHE A 17 -3.71 -2.48 -14.82
CA PHE A 17 -2.48 -3.20 -15.11
C PHE A 17 -1.54 -3.20 -13.90
N SER A 18 -1.33 -2.04 -13.29
CA SER A 18 -0.48 -1.94 -12.08
C SER A 18 -1.04 -2.80 -10.95
N ARG A 19 -2.36 -2.76 -10.72
CA ARG A 19 -2.96 -3.59 -9.67
C ARG A 19 -2.75 -5.07 -9.96
N SER A 20 -2.88 -5.49 -11.23
CA SER A 20 -2.70 -6.90 -11.59
C SER A 20 -1.28 -7.40 -11.33
N ILE A 21 -0.27 -6.54 -11.57
CA ILE A 21 1.12 -6.88 -11.30
C ILE A 21 1.35 -7.10 -9.81
N ILE A 22 0.85 -6.17 -8.99
CA ILE A 22 1.00 -6.27 -7.53
C ILE A 22 0.25 -7.50 -7.02
N ARG A 23 -0.96 -7.72 -7.51
CA ARG A 23 -1.78 -8.88 -7.13
C ARG A 23 -1.03 -10.18 -7.40
N LYS A 24 -0.42 -10.29 -8.58
CA LYS A 24 0.33 -11.49 -8.94
C LYS A 24 1.51 -11.71 -7.98
N MET A 25 2.27 -10.66 -7.71
CA MET A 25 3.42 -10.75 -6.81
C MET A 25 3.02 -11.24 -5.43
N LEU A 26 1.93 -10.70 -4.88
CA LEU A 26 1.47 -11.07 -3.55
C LEU A 26 0.89 -12.49 -3.53
N THR A 27 0.10 -12.82 -4.54
CA THR A 27 -0.52 -14.15 -4.63
C THR A 27 0.52 -15.25 -4.73
N GLU A 28 1.59 -15.02 -5.47
CA GLU A 28 2.70 -15.98 -5.59
C GLU A 28 3.38 -16.24 -4.26
N GLU A 29 3.31 -15.30 -3.33
CA GLU A 29 3.90 -15.46 -1.99
C GLU A 29 2.89 -15.89 -0.94
N GLY A 30 1.68 -16.25 -1.34
CA GLY A 30 0.66 -16.71 -0.41
C GLY A 30 0.09 -15.61 0.47
N ILE A 31 0.19 -14.36 0.04
CA ILE A 31 -0.32 -13.22 0.81
C ILE A 31 -1.74 -12.92 0.39
N GLU A 32 -2.64 -12.80 1.36
CA GLU A 32 -4.06 -12.56 1.11
C GLU A 32 -4.34 -11.12 0.70
N ILE A 33 -5.07 -10.95 -0.41
CA ILE A 33 -5.57 -9.65 -0.84
C ILE A 33 -7.05 -9.60 -0.50
N VAL A 34 -7.44 -8.71 0.39
CA VAL A 34 -8.82 -8.63 0.86
C VAL A 34 -9.65 -7.62 0.06
N GLY A 35 -9.00 -6.77 -0.73
CA GLY A 35 -9.72 -5.82 -1.57
C GLY A 35 -8.80 -5.02 -2.46
N GLU A 36 -9.40 -4.34 -3.44
CA GLU A 36 -8.69 -3.47 -4.38
C GLU A 36 -9.56 -2.24 -4.63
N ALA A 37 -8.92 -1.13 -4.94
CA ALA A 37 -9.60 0.11 -5.25
C ALA A 37 -8.84 0.88 -6.32
N SER A 38 -9.58 1.64 -7.13
CA SER A 38 -9.00 2.46 -8.19
C SER A 38 -8.91 3.94 -7.83
N SER A 39 -9.37 4.32 -6.64
CA SER A 39 -9.32 5.68 -6.16
C SER A 39 -9.18 5.69 -4.64
N ALA A 40 -8.73 6.83 -4.09
CA ALA A 40 -8.59 6.97 -2.64
C ALA A 40 -9.95 6.90 -1.94
N GLU A 41 -10.97 7.49 -2.54
CA GLU A 41 -12.33 7.49 -1.96
C GLU A 41 -12.87 6.07 -1.84
N THR A 42 -12.79 5.29 -2.92
CA THR A 42 -13.20 3.88 -2.91
C THR A 42 -12.35 3.08 -1.94
N ALA A 43 -11.05 3.39 -1.87
CA ALA A 43 -10.14 2.71 -0.96
C ALA A 43 -10.58 2.85 0.50
N LEU A 44 -10.98 4.06 0.91
CA LEU A 44 -11.41 4.28 2.29
C LEU A 44 -12.64 3.42 2.64
N THR A 45 -13.57 3.27 1.71
CA THR A 45 -14.72 2.40 1.89
C THR A 45 -14.30 0.93 2.03
N VAL A 46 -13.43 0.47 1.14
CA VAL A 46 -12.93 -0.91 1.16
C VAL A 46 -12.16 -1.18 2.46
N ILE A 47 -11.32 -0.25 2.89
CA ILE A 47 -10.54 -0.37 4.13
C ILE A 47 -11.47 -0.52 5.34
N LYS A 48 -12.51 0.29 5.39
CA LYS A 48 -13.47 0.25 6.48
C LYS A 48 -14.19 -1.09 6.54
N GLU A 49 -14.56 -1.63 5.39
CA GLU A 49 -15.30 -2.90 5.30
C GLU A 49 -14.40 -4.12 5.53
N LYS A 50 -13.23 -4.14 4.93
CA LYS A 50 -12.37 -5.33 4.90
C LYS A 50 -11.35 -5.39 6.02
N LYS A 51 -11.09 -4.27 6.67
CA LYS A 51 -10.18 -4.18 7.82
C LYS A 51 -8.79 -4.78 7.54
N PRO A 52 -8.09 -4.28 6.52
CA PRO A 52 -6.74 -4.78 6.21
C PRO A 52 -5.75 -4.33 7.29
N ASN A 53 -4.58 -4.94 7.29
CA ASN A 53 -3.46 -4.42 8.09
C ASN A 53 -2.35 -3.84 7.22
N ILE A 54 -2.45 -4.02 5.89
CA ILE A 54 -1.52 -3.43 4.92
C ILE A 54 -2.34 -2.75 3.82
N VAL A 55 -1.94 -1.54 3.45
CA VAL A 55 -2.45 -0.86 2.26
C VAL A 55 -1.26 -0.52 1.37
N ILE A 56 -1.34 -0.93 0.11
CA ILE A 56 -0.34 -0.57 -0.90
C ILE A 56 -1.01 0.40 -1.85
N THR A 57 -0.48 1.62 -1.96
CA THR A 57 -1.12 2.66 -2.76
C THR A 57 -0.14 3.38 -3.68
N ASP A 58 -0.60 3.67 -4.91
CA ASP A 58 0.08 4.60 -5.80
C ASP A 58 -0.14 6.03 -5.28
N ILE A 59 0.72 6.96 -5.69
CA ILE A 59 0.57 8.38 -5.37
C ILE A 59 -0.37 9.07 -6.36
N VAL A 60 -0.14 8.87 -7.64
CA VAL A 60 -0.86 9.62 -8.69
C VAL A 60 -2.19 8.94 -8.96
N MET A 61 -3.25 9.54 -8.47
CA MET A 61 -4.62 9.08 -8.67
C MET A 61 -5.53 10.29 -8.86
N PRO A 62 -6.68 10.13 -9.54
CA PRO A 62 -7.63 11.24 -9.67
C PRO A 62 -8.09 11.75 -8.31
N GLU A 63 -8.27 13.06 -8.20
CA GLU A 63 -8.81 13.78 -7.04
C GLU A 63 -7.91 13.76 -5.81
N ILE A 64 -7.84 12.66 -5.09
CA ILE A 64 -7.04 12.56 -3.86
C ILE A 64 -5.82 11.69 -4.14
N SER A 65 -4.62 12.21 -3.83
CA SER A 65 -3.39 11.47 -4.03
C SER A 65 -3.20 10.35 -3.00
N GLY A 66 -2.28 9.42 -3.30
CA GLY A 66 -1.92 8.37 -2.35
C GLY A 66 -1.27 8.90 -1.08
N ILE A 67 -0.63 10.06 -1.14
CA ILE A 67 -0.05 10.70 0.05
C ILE A 67 -1.17 11.19 0.96
N GLU A 68 -2.17 11.86 0.40
CA GLU A 68 -3.32 12.30 1.17
C GLU A 68 -4.11 11.12 1.72
N LEU A 69 -4.26 10.05 0.94
CA LEU A 69 -4.88 8.82 1.41
C LEU A 69 -4.12 8.25 2.62
N THR A 70 -2.78 8.25 2.57
CA THR A 70 -1.95 7.78 3.67
C THR A 70 -2.22 8.59 4.95
N GLU A 71 -2.31 9.92 4.82
CA GLU A 71 -2.65 10.77 5.96
C GLU A 71 -4.02 10.40 6.56
N LYS A 72 -5.01 10.20 5.71
CA LYS A 72 -6.36 9.84 6.15
C LYS A 72 -6.39 8.48 6.85
N ILE A 73 -5.62 7.52 6.35
CA ILE A 73 -5.52 6.21 6.97
C ILE A 73 -4.90 6.34 8.37
N ASN A 74 -3.82 7.10 8.49
CA ASN A 74 -3.16 7.30 9.78
C ASN A 74 -4.06 8.00 10.79
N GLN A 75 -4.89 8.93 10.34
CA GLN A 75 -5.76 9.69 11.21
C GLN A 75 -6.99 8.91 11.69
N ASN A 76 -7.49 8.01 10.85
CA ASN A 76 -8.80 7.40 11.06
C ASN A 76 -8.79 5.91 11.36
N PHE A 77 -7.65 5.24 11.19
CA PHE A 77 -7.54 3.80 11.41
C PHE A 77 -6.31 3.48 12.24
N ASN A 78 -6.39 2.41 13.03
CA ASN A 78 -5.28 1.93 13.82
C ASN A 78 -4.70 0.66 13.18
N ASP A 79 -3.41 0.46 13.39
CA ASP A 79 -2.73 -0.79 13.03
C ASP A 79 -2.74 -1.12 11.53
N ILE A 80 -2.75 -0.09 10.68
CA ILE A 80 -2.59 -0.27 9.24
C ILE A 80 -1.24 0.33 8.84
N SER A 81 -0.41 -0.49 8.19
CA SER A 81 0.84 -0.02 7.61
C SER A 81 0.61 0.29 6.14
N VAL A 82 1.11 1.43 5.68
CA VAL A 82 0.93 1.85 4.29
C VAL A 82 2.26 1.79 3.56
N ILE A 83 2.28 1.13 2.41
CA ILE A 83 3.42 1.14 1.50
C ILE A 83 3.00 2.01 0.30
N VAL A 84 3.76 3.07 0.04
CA VAL A 84 3.50 3.94 -1.10
C VAL A 84 4.37 3.50 -2.26
N ILE A 85 3.77 3.36 -3.43
CA ILE A 85 4.45 2.95 -4.66
C ILE A 85 4.24 4.03 -5.70
N SER A 86 5.31 4.50 -6.36
CA SER A 86 5.16 5.54 -7.36
C SER A 86 6.32 5.60 -8.33
N SER A 87 6.03 6.04 -9.57
CA SER A 87 7.06 6.42 -10.53
C SER A 87 7.68 7.78 -10.19
N LEU A 88 7.03 8.55 -9.31
CA LEU A 88 7.58 9.79 -8.77
C LEU A 88 8.45 9.44 -7.57
N SER A 89 9.77 9.38 -7.77
CA SER A 89 10.68 8.92 -6.72
C SER A 89 11.71 9.97 -6.30
N GLN A 90 11.45 11.25 -6.59
CA GLN A 90 12.31 12.33 -6.13
C GLN A 90 12.31 12.37 -4.59
N GLU A 91 13.41 12.82 -4.03
CA GLU A 91 13.60 12.84 -2.58
C GLU A 91 12.45 13.53 -1.85
N HIS A 92 11.98 14.69 -2.35
CA HIS A 92 10.92 15.42 -1.67
C HIS A 92 9.59 14.64 -1.66
N VAL A 93 9.33 13.85 -2.70
CA VAL A 93 8.12 13.02 -2.76
C VAL A 93 8.20 11.89 -1.74
N VAL A 94 9.36 11.25 -1.64
CA VAL A 94 9.59 10.19 -0.66
C VAL A 94 9.40 10.74 0.76
N LEU A 95 9.97 11.93 1.03
CA LEU A 95 9.86 12.56 2.34
C LEU A 95 8.42 12.93 2.68
N GLU A 96 7.64 13.40 1.68
CA GLU A 96 6.22 13.69 1.89
C GLU A 96 5.44 12.43 2.26
N ALA A 97 5.71 11.32 1.57
CA ALA A 97 5.01 10.05 1.84
C ALA A 97 5.32 9.56 3.27
N ILE A 98 6.59 9.57 3.66
CA ILE A 98 7.00 9.16 5.00
C ILE A 98 6.41 10.11 6.04
N GLY A 99 6.44 11.42 5.77
CA GLY A 99 5.85 12.42 6.66
C GLY A 99 4.34 12.25 6.83
N ALA A 100 3.65 11.72 5.82
CA ALA A 100 2.23 11.41 5.91
C ALA A 100 1.95 10.14 6.71
N GLY A 101 2.98 9.38 7.04
CA GLY A 101 2.87 8.18 7.84
C GLY A 101 3.08 6.87 7.10
N ALA A 102 3.59 6.91 5.86
CA ALA A 102 3.89 5.68 5.13
C ALA A 102 5.00 4.91 5.85
N SER A 103 4.84 3.59 5.88
CA SER A 103 5.86 2.71 6.47
C SER A 103 7.02 2.49 5.53
N ASP A 104 6.79 2.57 4.22
CA ASP A 104 7.84 2.41 3.23
C ASP A 104 7.42 3.05 1.90
N PHE A 105 8.41 3.26 1.04
CA PHE A 105 8.23 3.82 -0.30
C PHE A 105 8.97 2.95 -1.30
N ILE A 106 8.28 2.55 -2.37
CA ILE A 106 8.88 1.72 -3.42
C ILE A 106 8.71 2.41 -4.76
N ALA A 107 9.82 2.61 -5.48
CA ALA A 107 9.79 3.22 -6.81
C ALA A 107 9.33 2.20 -7.86
N LYS A 108 8.55 2.67 -8.83
CA LYS A 108 8.19 1.86 -10.00
C LYS A 108 9.34 1.89 -11.02
N PRO A 109 9.57 0.84 -11.77
CA PRO A 109 8.82 -0.43 -11.81
C PRO A 109 9.10 -1.29 -10.58
N ILE A 110 8.05 -1.90 -10.06
CA ILE A 110 8.14 -2.70 -8.83
C ILE A 110 8.88 -4.00 -9.12
N GLN A 111 9.85 -4.32 -8.25
CA GLN A 111 10.49 -5.62 -8.26
C GLN A 111 9.93 -6.44 -7.11
N LYS A 112 9.58 -7.67 -7.40
CA LYS A 112 8.92 -8.54 -6.43
C LYS A 112 9.70 -8.64 -5.12
N GLN A 113 11.02 -8.84 -5.21
CA GLN A 113 11.84 -9.00 -4.01
C GLN A 113 11.81 -7.76 -3.13
N GLN A 114 11.79 -6.58 -3.74
CA GLN A 114 11.73 -5.32 -3.01
C GLN A 114 10.42 -5.20 -2.24
N LEU A 115 9.30 -5.57 -2.88
CA LEU A 115 7.99 -5.54 -2.23
C LEU A 115 7.95 -6.53 -1.07
N ILE A 116 8.45 -7.75 -1.28
CA ILE A 116 8.45 -8.78 -0.25
C ILE A 116 9.35 -8.37 0.93
N ASP A 117 10.52 -7.79 0.65
CA ASP A 117 11.42 -7.30 1.70
C ASP A 117 10.75 -6.21 2.54
N SER A 118 10.00 -5.33 1.90
CA SER A 118 9.26 -4.27 2.60
C SER A 118 8.22 -4.87 3.54
N LEU A 119 7.46 -5.85 3.07
CA LEU A 119 6.46 -6.53 3.88
C LEU A 119 7.09 -7.29 5.04
N GLU A 120 8.22 -7.95 4.81
CA GLU A 120 8.93 -8.66 5.87
C GLU A 120 9.44 -7.71 6.94
N LYS A 121 9.92 -6.54 6.56
CA LYS A 121 10.32 -5.50 7.52
C LYS A 121 9.15 -5.07 8.40
N ILE A 122 7.99 -4.88 7.79
CA ILE A 122 6.79 -4.47 8.53
C ILE A 122 6.39 -5.57 9.53
N ILE A 123 6.42 -6.83 9.11
CA ILE A 123 6.12 -7.97 9.99
C ILE A 123 7.09 -7.99 11.17
N SER A 124 8.39 -7.81 10.91
CA SER A 124 9.43 -7.88 11.94
C SER A 124 9.31 -6.76 12.97
N ASN A 125 8.76 -5.62 12.58
CA ASN A 125 8.65 -4.45 13.46
C ASN A 125 7.34 -4.40 14.25
N LYS A 126 6.53 -5.43 14.15
CA LYS A 126 5.23 -5.50 14.87
C LYS A 126 5.25 -6.50 16.06
#